data_c445cdc39a8fa10ae8d635d262574a36
#
_entry.id   c445cdc39a8fa10ae8d635d262574a36
#
_cell.length_a   1.000
_cell.length_b   1.000
_cell.length_c   1.000
_cell.angle_alpha   90.00
_cell.angle_beta   90.00
_cell.angle_gamma   90.00
#
_symmetry.space_group_name_H-M   'P 1'
#
loop_
_entity.id
_entity.type
_entity.pdbx_description
1 polymer ?
#
loop_
_entity_poly.entity_id
_entity_poly.type
_entity_poly.pdbx_seq_one_letter_code
_entity_poly.pdbx_strand_id
1 'polypeptide(L)'
;GYYITLASLAGTNFFPNGAGYNATKFGVVGFTQAAMLDLRKYDIKVSTIMPGSVASHFNDHEPSAKDEWKIQPEDIGDLVLDLLKMHPRTLPSKIEVRPTRPDNK
;
A
#
# COMPACT_ATOMS: atom_id res chain seq x y z
N GLY A 1 -0.76 16.14 -11.93
CA GLY A 1 -0.99 15.77 -10.55
C GLY A 1 -0.70 14.29 -10.29
N TYR A 2 -0.49 13.98 -9.04
CA TYR A 2 -0.16 12.61 -8.63
C TYR A 2 -0.92 12.28 -7.34
N TYR A 3 -1.78 11.28 -7.41
CA TYR A 3 -2.50 10.76 -6.25
C TYR A 3 -1.88 9.43 -5.84
N ILE A 4 -1.48 9.32 -4.59
CA ILE A 4 -0.92 8.09 -4.04
C ILE A 4 -1.84 7.61 -2.93
N THR A 5 -2.43 6.45 -3.13
CA THR A 5 -3.37 5.85 -2.19
C THR A 5 -2.70 4.72 -1.43
N LEU A 6 -2.85 4.72 -0.12
CA LEU A 6 -2.39 3.61 0.71
C LEU A 6 -3.55 2.64 0.92
N ALA A 7 -3.37 1.42 0.47
CA ALA A 7 -4.34 0.36 0.66
C ALA A 7 -3.74 -0.71 1.60
N SER A 8 -3.88 -1.96 1.25
CA SER A 8 -3.35 -3.07 2.05
C SER A 8 -3.24 -4.30 1.18
N LEU A 9 -2.32 -5.20 1.48
CA LEU A 9 -2.28 -6.50 0.84
C LEU A 9 -3.56 -7.29 1.09
N ALA A 10 -4.33 -6.97 2.12
CA ALA A 10 -5.67 -7.55 2.31
C ALA A 10 -6.62 -7.23 1.15
N GLY A 11 -6.27 -6.26 0.30
CA GLY A 11 -7.00 -6.00 -0.94
C GLY A 11 -6.78 -7.07 -2.02
N THR A 12 -5.81 -7.97 -1.85
CA THR A 12 -5.51 -9.05 -2.79
C THR A 12 -5.40 -10.42 -2.13
N ASN A 13 -5.35 -10.49 -0.81
CA ASN A 13 -5.19 -11.74 -0.06
C ASN A 13 -6.45 -12.04 0.74
N PHE A 14 -6.71 -13.32 0.93
CA PHE A 14 -7.85 -13.78 1.73
C PHE A 14 -7.37 -14.29 3.08
N PHE A 15 -8.21 -14.15 4.09
CA PHE A 15 -7.93 -14.74 5.40
C PHE A 15 -9.24 -15.03 6.13
N PRO A 16 -9.25 -16.02 7.06
CA PRO A 16 -10.46 -16.37 7.80
C PRO A 16 -11.00 -15.18 8.61
N ASN A 17 -12.31 -15.08 8.70
CA ASN A 17 -13.01 -14.03 9.46
C ASN A 17 -12.74 -12.60 8.95
N GLY A 18 -12.23 -12.50 7.72
CA GLY A 18 -11.88 -11.20 7.14
C GLY A 18 -12.81 -10.72 6.04
N ALA A 19 -14.02 -11.29 5.94
CA ALA A 19 -14.90 -11.00 4.80
C ALA A 19 -15.18 -9.50 4.62
N GLY A 20 -15.60 -8.82 5.69
CA GLY A 20 -15.89 -7.38 5.62
C GLY A 20 -14.66 -6.55 5.31
N TYR A 21 -13.56 -6.84 5.98
CA TYR A 21 -12.30 -6.14 5.77
C TYR A 21 -11.78 -6.36 4.35
N ASN A 22 -11.79 -7.60 3.87
CA ASN A 22 -11.37 -7.92 2.50
C ASN A 22 -12.24 -7.19 1.48
N ALA A 23 -13.56 -7.20 1.65
CA ALA A 23 -14.46 -6.52 0.72
C ALA A 23 -14.15 -5.03 0.63
N THR A 24 -13.93 -4.36 1.77
CA THR A 24 -13.57 -2.94 1.81
C THR A 24 -12.23 -2.69 1.12
N LYS A 25 -11.20 -3.49 1.43
CA LYS A 25 -9.87 -3.27 0.87
C LYS A 25 -9.80 -3.62 -0.62
N PHE A 26 -10.46 -4.67 -1.05
CA PHE A 26 -10.61 -4.96 -2.50
C PHE A 26 -11.32 -3.81 -3.21
N GLY A 27 -12.35 -3.24 -2.57
CA GLY A 27 -13.06 -2.10 -3.11
C GLY A 27 -12.17 -0.89 -3.31
N VAL A 28 -11.32 -0.57 -2.33
CA VAL A 28 -10.35 0.54 -2.43
C VAL A 28 -9.38 0.29 -3.58
N VAL A 29 -8.82 -0.91 -3.69
CA VAL A 29 -7.90 -1.24 -4.77
C VAL A 29 -8.60 -1.15 -6.12
N GLY A 30 -9.80 -1.72 -6.23
CA GLY A 30 -10.57 -1.67 -7.47
C GLY A 30 -10.90 -0.25 -7.90
N PHE A 31 -11.35 0.58 -6.96
CA PHE A 31 -11.68 1.97 -7.24
C PHE A 31 -10.45 2.75 -7.71
N THR A 32 -9.32 2.61 -7.00
CA THR A 32 -8.12 3.38 -7.36
C THR A 32 -7.52 2.93 -8.68
N GLN A 33 -7.58 1.65 -9.00
CA GLN A 33 -7.11 1.16 -10.29
C GLN A 33 -8.01 1.63 -11.44
N ALA A 34 -9.31 1.65 -11.24
CA ALA A 34 -10.25 2.20 -12.24
C ALA A 34 -10.00 3.70 -12.43
N ALA A 35 -9.85 4.44 -11.33
CA ALA A 35 -9.54 5.87 -11.39
C ALA A 35 -8.23 6.13 -12.15
N MET A 36 -7.23 5.30 -11.94
CA MET A 36 -5.96 5.42 -12.66
C MET A 36 -6.18 5.33 -14.16
N LEU A 37 -6.95 4.35 -14.60
CA LEU A 37 -7.23 4.17 -16.03
C LEU A 37 -7.99 5.35 -16.63
N ASP A 38 -8.91 5.93 -15.87
CA ASP A 38 -9.71 7.08 -16.35
C ASP A 38 -8.90 8.37 -16.38
N LEU A 39 -7.99 8.58 -15.44
CA LEU A 39 -7.32 9.85 -15.26
C LEU A 39 -5.98 9.97 -15.98
N ARG A 40 -5.34 8.84 -16.33
CA ARG A 40 -4.00 8.91 -16.95
C ARG A 40 -3.99 9.64 -18.29
N LYS A 41 -5.10 9.66 -19.00
CA LYS A 41 -5.21 10.39 -20.28
C LYS A 41 -5.16 11.91 -20.09
N TYR A 42 -5.31 12.38 -18.87
CA TYR A 42 -5.19 13.80 -18.51
C TYR A 42 -3.85 14.11 -17.84
N ASP A 43 -2.87 13.20 -17.97
CA ASP A 43 -1.57 13.30 -17.30
C ASP A 43 -1.67 13.33 -15.78
N ILE A 44 -2.73 12.73 -15.24
CA ILE A 44 -2.90 12.57 -13.81
C ILE A 44 -2.54 11.13 -13.45
N LYS A 45 -1.55 10.99 -12.56
CA LYS A 45 -1.11 9.68 -12.10
C LYS A 45 -1.85 9.26 -10.85
N VAL A 46 -2.19 7.99 -10.77
CA VAL A 46 -2.77 7.39 -9.57
C VAL A 46 -2.00 6.11 -9.28
N SER A 47 -1.38 6.05 -8.13
CA SER A 47 -0.66 4.86 -7.67
C SER A 47 -1.32 4.32 -6.41
N THR A 48 -1.38 3.00 -6.30
CA THR A 48 -1.91 2.33 -5.11
C THR A 48 -0.76 1.56 -4.45
N ILE A 49 -0.43 1.92 -3.22
CA ILE A 49 0.57 1.20 -2.44
C ILE A 49 -0.16 0.25 -1.50
N MET A 50 0.21 -1.02 -1.54
CA MET A 50 -0.43 -2.08 -0.78
C MET A 50 0.60 -2.70 0.16
N PRO A 51 0.83 -2.11 1.35
CA PRO A 51 1.79 -2.67 2.28
C PRO A 51 1.21 -3.88 3.01
N GLY A 52 2.10 -4.78 3.37
CA GLY A 52 1.79 -5.88 4.29
C GLY A 52 1.87 -5.40 5.74
N SER A 53 2.57 -6.16 6.58
CA SER A 53 2.68 -5.81 8.00
C SER A 53 3.53 -4.55 8.20
N VAL A 54 2.94 -3.51 8.77
CA VAL A 54 3.61 -2.24 9.07
C VAL A 54 3.59 -2.03 10.57
N ALA A 55 4.73 -1.65 11.14
CA ALA A 55 4.81 -1.27 12.53
C ALA A 55 4.06 0.05 12.74
N SER A 56 3.10 0.07 13.66
CA SER A 56 2.26 1.24 13.86
C SER A 56 1.65 1.26 15.26
N HIS A 57 1.00 2.37 15.58
CA HIS A 57 0.25 2.53 16.84
C HIS A 57 -1.23 2.14 16.67
N PHE A 58 -1.54 1.37 15.63
CA PHE A 58 -2.91 0.96 15.35
C PHE A 58 -3.48 0.13 16.52
N ASN A 59 -4.72 0.41 16.94
CA ASN A 59 -5.40 -0.23 18.07
C ASN A 59 -4.61 -0.12 19.38
N ASP A 60 -4.06 1.05 19.66
CA ASP A 60 -3.27 1.31 20.88
C ASP A 60 -2.00 0.45 20.97
N HIS A 61 -1.60 -0.16 19.86
CA HIS A 61 -0.37 -0.93 19.81
C HIS A 61 0.85 0.00 19.82
N GLU A 62 1.78 -0.28 20.73
CA GLU A 62 3.06 0.43 20.76
C GLU A 62 4.10 -0.39 20.01
N PRO A 63 4.76 0.14 18.95
CA PRO A 63 5.82 -0.58 18.28
C PRO A 63 6.95 -0.94 19.25
N SER A 64 7.48 -2.13 19.10
CA SER A 64 8.54 -2.64 19.96
C SER A 64 9.61 -3.34 19.13
N ALA A 65 10.65 -3.86 19.79
CA ALA A 65 11.68 -4.64 19.12
C ALA A 65 11.11 -5.84 18.37
N LYS A 66 9.97 -6.37 18.78
CA LYS A 66 9.31 -7.49 18.10
C LYS A 66 8.75 -7.09 16.74
N ASP A 67 8.64 -5.80 16.46
CA ASP A 67 8.12 -5.28 15.20
C ASP A 67 9.22 -4.89 14.22
N GLU A 68 10.49 -5.17 14.52
CA GLU A 68 11.61 -4.79 13.67
C GLU A 68 11.57 -5.46 12.29
N TRP A 69 10.97 -6.64 12.19
CA TRP A 69 10.84 -7.35 10.92
C TRP A 69 9.79 -6.73 9.99
N LYS A 70 8.88 -5.94 10.56
CA LYS A 70 7.80 -5.31 9.79
C LYS A 70 8.33 -4.13 8.98
N ILE A 71 7.55 -3.76 7.97
CA ILE A 71 7.79 -2.51 7.24
C ILE A 71 7.64 -1.37 8.24
N GLN A 72 8.56 -0.42 8.21
CA GLN A 72 8.49 0.75 9.07
C GLN A 72 7.80 1.89 8.32
N PRO A 73 7.12 2.82 9.04
CA PRO A 73 6.50 3.98 8.37
C PRO A 73 7.46 4.76 7.49
N GLU A 74 8.73 4.86 7.90
CA GLU A 74 9.77 5.54 7.14
C GLU A 74 10.01 4.88 5.78
N ASP A 75 9.87 3.56 5.70
CA ASP A 75 10.06 2.82 4.45
C ASP A 75 8.98 3.20 3.42
N ILE A 76 7.75 3.39 3.90
CA ILE A 76 6.65 3.84 3.03
C ILE A 76 6.90 5.27 2.58
N GLY A 77 7.36 6.14 3.48
CA GLY A 77 7.72 7.51 3.12
C GLY A 77 8.79 7.58 2.05
N ASP A 78 9.83 6.75 2.17
CA ASP A 78 10.90 6.67 1.18
C ASP A 78 10.37 6.19 -0.17
N LEU A 79 9.47 5.21 -0.17
CA LEU A 79 8.85 4.72 -1.39
C LEU A 79 8.07 5.84 -2.08
N VAL A 80 7.28 6.61 -1.33
CA VAL A 80 6.52 7.74 -1.89
C VAL A 80 7.46 8.75 -2.54
N LEU A 81 8.56 9.09 -1.87
CA LEU A 81 9.55 10.01 -2.45
C LEU A 81 10.14 9.46 -3.75
N ASP A 82 10.45 8.17 -3.78
CA ASP A 82 10.99 7.53 -4.98
C ASP A 82 9.98 7.58 -6.13
N LEU A 83 8.71 7.35 -5.85
CA LEU A 83 7.66 7.45 -6.86
C LEU A 83 7.56 8.87 -7.44
N LEU A 84 7.68 9.88 -6.58
CA LEU A 84 7.61 11.26 -7.01
C LEU A 84 8.81 11.68 -7.87
N LYS A 85 9.95 11.01 -7.72
CA LYS A 85 11.17 11.29 -8.47
C LYS A 85 11.23 10.60 -9.82
N MET A 86 10.37 9.62 -10.06
CA MET A 86 10.38 8.89 -11.33
C MET A 86 10.03 9.79 -12.50
N HIS A 87 10.54 9.43 -13.68
CA HIS A 87 10.24 10.17 -14.89
C HIS A 87 8.73 10.28 -15.10
N PRO A 88 8.21 11.45 -15.51
CA PRO A 88 6.76 11.64 -15.67
C PRO A 88 6.06 10.62 -16.56
N ARG A 89 6.76 9.99 -17.49
CA ARG A 89 6.17 8.95 -18.37
C ARG A 89 6.00 7.61 -17.67
N THR A 90 6.49 7.45 -16.45
CA THR A 90 6.47 6.18 -15.73
C THR A 90 5.36 6.20 -14.69
N LEU A 91 4.49 5.21 -14.72
CA LEU A 91 3.38 5.11 -13.78
C LEU A 91 3.36 3.74 -13.11
N PRO A 92 4.00 3.61 -11.93
CA PRO A 92 3.81 2.42 -11.10
C PRO A 92 2.39 2.44 -10.55
N SER A 93 1.50 1.67 -11.16
CA SER A 93 0.07 1.78 -10.87
C SER A 93 -0.34 1.05 -9.60
N LYS A 94 0.28 -0.09 -9.32
CA LYS A 94 -0.05 -0.91 -8.15
C LYS A 94 1.26 -1.47 -7.59
N ILE A 95 1.56 -1.17 -6.33
CA ILE A 95 2.82 -1.55 -5.71
C ILE A 95 2.54 -2.37 -4.46
N GLU A 96 2.94 -3.63 -4.45
CA GLU A 96 2.88 -4.49 -3.28
C GLU A 96 4.19 -4.38 -2.53
N VAL A 97 4.12 -4.12 -1.23
CA VAL A 97 5.30 -3.98 -0.37
C VAL A 97 5.17 -4.96 0.78
N ARG A 98 6.15 -5.83 0.92
CA ARG A 98 6.16 -6.85 1.96
C ARG A 98 7.43 -6.74 2.79
N PRO A 99 7.39 -7.14 4.07
CA PRO A 99 8.64 -7.34 4.79
C PRO A 99 9.52 -8.35 4.05
N THR A 100 10.82 -8.11 4.06
CA THR A 100 11.77 -9.03 3.41
C THR A 100 11.68 -10.43 4.00
N ARG A 101 11.48 -10.50 5.31
CA ARG A 101 11.31 -11.75 6.03
C ARG A 101 9.89 -11.86 6.57
N PRO A 102 9.31 -13.07 6.60
CA PRO A 102 8.02 -13.25 7.24
C PRO A 102 8.15 -13.08 8.76
N ASP A 103 7.00 -13.07 9.44
CA ASP A 103 6.98 -13.07 10.89
C ASP A 103 7.96 -14.11 11.43
N ASN A 104 8.60 -13.76 12.53
CA ASN A 104 9.69 -14.53 13.11
C ASN A 104 9.20 -15.83 13.74
N LYS A 105 9.03 -16.84 12.93
CA LYS A 105 8.63 -18.17 13.37
C LYS A 105 9.61 -19.21 12.87
#